data_d98a68a52230eb79de023eec8c1dba27
#
_entry.id   d98a68a52230eb79de023eec8c1dba27
#
_cell.length_a   1.000
_cell.length_b   1.000
_cell.length_c   1.000
_cell.angle_alpha   90.00
_cell.angle_beta   90.00
_cell.angle_gamma   90.00
#
_symmetry.space_group_name_H-M   'P 1'
#
loop_
_entity.id
_entity.type
_entity.pdbx_description
1 polymer ?
#
loop_
_entity_poly.entity_id
_entity_poly.type
_entity_poly.pdbx_seq_one_letter_code
_entity_poly.pdbx_strand_id
1 'polypeptide(L)'
;MRRTIPRALVLAAGLLGLALGGPPAHGAGTLEIGSPAPDFSLPGVDGKTYSLESFREAPVLVVIFTCNHCPTAQAYEDRIKQLAADYQERKVAVVAISPNDPEAVRLDELGYSDLGDSLEDMKVRAKDKAFNFPYLYDGENQKVSRAYGPAATPHVFVFDQARKLRYVGRIDNSEKPDKVTSRDARDAIEALLAGKAPPVETTKAFGCSTKWSDKRPSARKSLEDWAKEEVGLTPIDEVGVRALVKNGGTKLRLIAVWATSTGPSADALAPLVAMNRMYRRRGFELVTVAADSPQEKDKVLEVLKAKQASGANYFFEGGDKEKLLKAVDEKATGTLPHIILVAPGGEVLYSRSGPCVPLEIRKAIVGCLGRTYK
;
A
#
# COMPACT_ATOMS: atom_id res chain seq x y z
N MET A 1 31.41 -67.24 -59.68
CA MET A 1 30.35 -66.27 -59.74
C MET A 1 30.35 -65.47 -58.40
N ARG A 2 30.92 -64.29 -58.42
CA ARG A 2 30.99 -63.40 -57.27
C ARG A 2 29.91 -62.25 -57.45
N ARG A 3 28.95 -62.21 -56.56
CA ARG A 3 27.94 -61.18 -56.54
C ARG A 3 28.43 -59.97 -55.69
N THR A 4 28.56 -58.83 -56.26
CA THR A 4 28.87 -57.54 -55.64
C THR A 4 27.58 -56.92 -55.13
N ILE A 5 27.62 -56.49 -53.85
CA ILE A 5 26.55 -55.72 -53.18
C ILE A 5 26.93 -54.24 -53.23
N PRO A 6 26.01 -53.31 -53.64
CA PRO A 6 26.30 -51.84 -53.58
C PRO A 6 26.18 -51.30 -52.19
N ARG A 7 27.12 -50.41 -51.80
CA ARG A 7 27.12 -49.63 -50.57
C ARG A 7 26.09 -48.49 -50.70
N ALA A 8 25.11 -48.46 -49.81
CA ALA A 8 24.18 -47.31 -49.62
C ALA A 8 24.88 -46.21 -48.86
N LEU A 9 24.82 -44.99 -49.42
CA LEU A 9 25.32 -43.77 -48.84
C LEU A 9 24.25 -43.26 -47.82
N VAL A 10 24.56 -43.18 -46.51
CA VAL A 10 23.69 -42.62 -45.50
C VAL A 10 24.04 -41.14 -45.36
N LEU A 11 23.15 -40.26 -45.85
CA LEU A 11 23.20 -38.83 -45.57
C LEU A 11 22.71 -38.59 -44.12
N ALA A 12 23.61 -38.15 -43.25
CA ALA A 12 23.26 -37.64 -41.93
C ALA A 12 22.74 -36.19 -42.03
N ALA A 13 21.44 -35.99 -41.91
CA ALA A 13 20.85 -34.66 -41.75
C ALA A 13 21.07 -34.20 -40.33
N GLY A 14 21.95 -33.21 -40.13
CA GLY A 14 22.15 -32.52 -38.87
C GLY A 14 20.94 -31.60 -38.54
N LEU A 15 20.13 -31.98 -37.55
CA LEU A 15 19.13 -31.12 -36.95
C LEU A 15 19.82 -30.09 -36.06
N LEU A 16 19.90 -28.85 -36.55
CA LEU A 16 20.29 -27.70 -35.77
C LEU A 16 19.12 -27.35 -34.83
N GLY A 17 19.18 -27.81 -33.58
CA GLY A 17 18.20 -27.47 -32.54
C GLY A 17 18.35 -25.99 -32.14
N LEU A 18 17.43 -25.14 -32.61
CA LEU A 18 17.21 -23.83 -31.99
C LEU A 18 16.70 -24.05 -30.57
N ALA A 19 17.57 -23.86 -29.58
CA ALA A 19 17.16 -23.70 -28.20
C ALA A 19 16.38 -22.39 -28.07
N LEU A 20 15.06 -22.47 -28.08
CA LEU A 20 14.19 -21.42 -27.59
C LEU A 20 14.45 -21.29 -26.09
N GLY A 21 15.35 -20.38 -25.72
CA GLY A 21 15.54 -19.97 -24.34
C GLY A 21 14.23 -19.36 -23.86
N GLY A 22 13.49 -20.10 -23.02
CA GLY A 22 12.37 -19.55 -22.27
C GLY A 22 12.86 -18.38 -21.38
N PRO A 23 11.98 -17.42 -21.04
CA PRO A 23 12.37 -16.32 -20.17
C PRO A 23 12.87 -16.89 -18.83
N PRO A 24 13.94 -16.33 -18.25
CA PRO A 24 14.41 -16.78 -16.94
C PRO A 24 13.29 -16.54 -15.91
N ALA A 25 12.79 -17.62 -15.35
CA ALA A 25 11.96 -17.60 -14.18
C ALA A 25 12.83 -17.23 -12.97
N HIS A 26 12.38 -16.29 -12.19
CA HIS A 26 12.86 -15.80 -10.89
C HIS A 26 13.89 -14.68 -10.88
N GLY A 27 13.43 -13.51 -10.39
CA GLY A 27 14.23 -12.52 -9.71
C GLY A 27 15.49 -12.07 -10.44
N ALA A 28 15.33 -11.35 -11.55
CA ALA A 28 16.43 -10.54 -12.05
C ALA A 28 16.90 -9.66 -10.87
N GLY A 29 18.21 -9.71 -10.53
CA GLY A 29 18.80 -8.81 -9.55
C GLY A 29 18.55 -7.35 -9.93
N THR A 30 18.88 -6.43 -9.05
CA THR A 30 18.83 -5.00 -9.36
C THR A 30 19.68 -4.70 -10.60
N LEU A 31 19.18 -3.83 -11.50
CA LEU A 31 19.84 -3.43 -12.73
C LEU A 31 21.28 -2.98 -12.45
N GLU A 32 22.22 -3.47 -13.24
CA GLU A 32 23.66 -3.24 -13.06
C GLU A 32 24.09 -1.87 -13.61
N ILE A 33 25.09 -1.26 -12.97
CA ILE A 33 25.71 0.00 -13.43
C ILE A 33 26.21 -0.14 -14.88
N GLY A 34 25.96 0.89 -15.69
CA GLY A 34 26.28 0.91 -17.12
C GLY A 34 25.21 0.28 -18.02
N SER A 35 24.24 -0.45 -17.47
CA SER A 35 23.10 -0.99 -18.24
C SER A 35 22.25 0.11 -18.85
N PRO A 36 21.65 -0.11 -20.04
CA PRO A 36 20.66 0.81 -20.57
C PRO A 36 19.40 0.78 -19.72
N ALA A 37 18.70 1.93 -19.63
CA ALA A 37 17.39 2.00 -18.97
C ALA A 37 16.41 1.07 -19.70
N PRO A 38 15.77 0.12 -19.00
CA PRO A 38 14.67 -0.65 -19.56
C PRO A 38 13.55 0.26 -20.01
N ASP A 39 13.02 0.03 -21.20
CA ASP A 39 11.89 0.80 -21.72
C ASP A 39 10.61 0.52 -20.94
N PHE A 40 9.72 1.51 -20.90
CA PHE A 40 8.43 1.39 -20.27
C PHE A 40 7.36 2.20 -21.01
N SER A 41 6.11 1.81 -20.81
CA SER A 41 4.92 2.55 -21.20
C SER A 41 3.87 2.29 -20.13
N LEU A 42 3.73 3.24 -19.19
CA LEU A 42 2.95 3.08 -17.99
C LEU A 42 1.92 4.19 -17.79
N PRO A 43 0.73 3.88 -17.25
CA PRO A 43 -0.26 4.88 -16.88
C PRO A 43 0.20 5.72 -15.70
N GLY A 44 0.05 7.03 -15.80
CA GLY A 44 0.26 7.99 -14.73
C GLY A 44 -1.03 8.30 -13.97
N VAL A 45 -0.88 8.78 -12.74
CA VAL A 45 -2.00 9.21 -11.88
C VAL A 45 -2.77 10.41 -12.46
N ASP A 46 -2.18 11.14 -13.39
CA ASP A 46 -2.79 12.27 -14.12
C ASP A 46 -3.59 11.84 -15.35
N GLY A 47 -3.72 10.54 -15.60
CA GLY A 47 -4.44 9.96 -16.73
C GLY A 47 -3.65 9.91 -18.04
N LYS A 48 -2.38 10.35 -18.05
CA LYS A 48 -1.49 10.23 -19.20
C LYS A 48 -0.72 8.93 -19.18
N THR A 49 -0.25 8.50 -20.34
CA THR A 49 0.73 7.41 -20.45
C THR A 49 2.12 8.00 -20.64
N TYR A 50 3.08 7.50 -19.90
CA TYR A 50 4.48 7.90 -19.97
C TYR A 50 5.34 6.74 -20.43
N SER A 51 6.30 7.03 -21.31
CA SER A 51 7.32 6.09 -21.77
C SER A 51 8.71 6.63 -21.49
N LEU A 52 9.74 5.82 -21.66
CA LEU A 52 11.13 6.29 -21.58
C LEU A 52 11.38 7.45 -22.56
N GLU A 53 10.77 7.40 -23.74
CA GLU A 53 10.84 8.45 -24.78
C GLU A 53 10.25 9.79 -24.29
N SER A 54 9.28 9.79 -23.38
CA SER A 54 8.71 11.01 -22.79
C SER A 54 9.77 11.87 -22.08
N PHE A 55 10.90 11.30 -21.74
CA PHE A 55 11.99 11.95 -21.00
C PHE A 55 13.28 12.12 -21.82
N ARG A 56 13.25 11.87 -23.13
CA ARG A 56 14.44 11.84 -24.00
C ARG A 56 15.30 13.11 -23.94
N GLU A 57 14.69 14.27 -23.74
CA GLU A 57 15.37 15.57 -23.72
C GLU A 57 16.08 15.86 -22.39
N ALA A 58 15.83 15.06 -21.35
CA ALA A 58 16.43 15.29 -20.03
C ALA A 58 17.89 14.86 -20.02
N PRO A 59 18.83 15.71 -19.60
CA PRO A 59 20.25 15.36 -19.46
C PRO A 59 20.51 14.29 -18.41
N VAL A 60 19.62 14.20 -17.41
CA VAL A 60 19.62 13.17 -16.37
C VAL A 60 18.19 12.70 -16.16
N LEU A 61 17.99 11.38 -16.08
CA LEU A 61 16.72 10.76 -15.73
C LEU A 61 16.85 10.06 -14.36
N VAL A 62 15.95 10.40 -13.45
CA VAL A 62 15.86 9.78 -12.12
C VAL A 62 14.57 8.97 -12.06
N VAL A 63 14.67 7.65 -11.96
CA VAL A 63 13.54 6.73 -11.75
C VAL A 63 13.53 6.32 -10.29
N ILE A 64 12.41 6.54 -9.59
CA ILE A 64 12.26 6.22 -8.17
C ILE A 64 11.13 5.22 -8.00
N PHE A 65 11.46 4.00 -7.60
CA PHE A 65 10.42 3.05 -7.19
C PHE A 65 9.95 3.39 -5.78
N THR A 66 8.66 3.70 -5.64
CA THR A 66 8.02 4.11 -4.38
C THR A 66 6.60 3.56 -4.31
N CYS A 67 5.91 3.73 -3.18
CA CYS A 67 4.53 3.26 -3.02
C CYS A 67 3.80 4.02 -1.90
N ASN A 68 2.48 3.86 -1.81
CA ASN A 68 1.67 4.57 -0.83
C ASN A 68 1.74 3.98 0.58
N HIS A 69 1.78 2.63 0.71
CA HIS A 69 1.59 1.97 2.00
C HIS A 69 2.85 1.95 2.87
N CYS A 70 4.04 1.97 2.26
CA CYS A 70 5.30 1.82 2.97
C CYS A 70 5.61 3.05 3.84
N PRO A 71 5.79 2.93 5.18
CA PRO A 71 6.11 4.07 6.04
C PRO A 71 7.43 4.75 5.66
N THR A 72 8.44 4.00 5.23
CA THR A 72 9.69 4.57 4.70
C THR A 72 9.43 5.38 3.44
N ALA A 73 8.68 4.86 2.46
CA ALA A 73 8.34 5.61 1.25
C ALA A 73 7.59 6.92 1.57
N GLN A 74 6.64 6.87 2.51
CA GLN A 74 5.92 8.05 2.98
C GLN A 74 6.85 9.09 3.65
N ALA A 75 7.88 8.66 4.37
CA ALA A 75 8.88 9.55 4.96
C ALA A 75 9.71 10.31 3.90
N TYR A 76 9.75 9.79 2.67
CA TYR A 76 10.51 10.39 1.56
C TYR A 76 9.66 11.22 0.59
N GLU A 77 8.32 11.23 0.69
CA GLU A 77 7.45 11.94 -0.26
C GLU A 77 7.84 13.41 -0.47
N ASP A 78 8.03 14.16 0.62
CA ASP A 78 8.40 15.57 0.52
C ASP A 78 9.81 15.77 -0.02
N ARG A 79 10.75 14.82 0.23
CA ARG A 79 12.10 14.86 -0.33
C ARG A 79 12.11 14.56 -1.82
N ILE A 80 11.26 13.67 -2.31
CA ILE A 80 11.08 13.41 -3.75
C ILE A 80 10.49 14.65 -4.43
N LYS A 81 9.47 15.30 -3.84
CA LYS A 81 8.93 16.55 -4.33
C LYS A 81 9.98 17.66 -4.41
N GLN A 82 10.78 17.79 -3.35
CA GLN A 82 11.85 18.76 -3.30
C GLN A 82 12.93 18.46 -4.35
N LEU A 83 13.27 17.17 -4.54
CA LEU A 83 14.21 16.75 -5.59
C LEU A 83 13.72 17.17 -6.98
N ALA A 84 12.44 16.89 -7.29
CA ALA A 84 11.85 17.28 -8.57
C ALA A 84 11.84 18.80 -8.77
N ALA A 85 11.50 19.57 -7.75
CA ALA A 85 11.46 21.03 -7.81
C ALA A 85 12.87 21.64 -7.99
N ASP A 86 13.86 21.20 -7.22
CA ASP A 86 15.23 21.76 -7.23
C ASP A 86 15.93 21.60 -8.58
N TYR A 87 15.57 20.57 -9.34
CA TYR A 87 16.22 20.26 -10.60
C TYR A 87 15.37 20.58 -11.84
N GLN A 88 14.18 21.15 -11.66
CA GLN A 88 13.24 21.46 -12.77
C GLN A 88 13.88 22.39 -13.81
N GLU A 89 14.52 23.48 -13.37
CA GLU A 89 15.17 24.46 -14.28
C GLU A 89 16.37 23.86 -15.03
N ARG A 90 16.99 22.85 -14.45
CA ARG A 90 18.13 22.12 -15.05
C ARG A 90 17.66 20.95 -15.92
N LYS A 91 16.34 20.83 -16.14
CA LYS A 91 15.68 19.82 -17.01
C LYS A 91 15.97 18.37 -16.62
N VAL A 92 16.31 18.10 -15.37
CA VAL A 92 16.39 16.72 -14.87
C VAL A 92 14.98 16.17 -14.78
N ALA A 93 14.75 15.01 -15.37
CA ALA A 93 13.48 14.32 -15.24
C ALA A 93 13.47 13.44 -13.98
N VAL A 94 12.50 13.68 -13.09
CA VAL A 94 12.23 12.82 -11.93
C VAL A 94 10.89 12.15 -12.16
N VAL A 95 10.87 10.81 -12.17
CA VAL A 95 9.66 10.00 -12.34
C VAL A 95 9.60 8.94 -11.23
N ALA A 96 8.43 8.79 -10.63
CA ALA A 96 8.18 7.76 -9.63
C ALA A 96 7.35 6.61 -10.24
N ILE A 97 7.64 5.37 -9.85
CA ILE A 97 6.92 4.18 -10.30
C ILE A 97 6.51 3.37 -9.07
N SER A 98 5.21 3.02 -8.97
CA SER A 98 4.74 2.05 -7.99
C SER A 98 4.90 0.64 -8.55
N PRO A 99 5.75 -0.20 -7.92
CA PRO A 99 6.00 -1.57 -8.38
C PRO A 99 5.04 -2.58 -7.78
N ASN A 100 4.20 -2.17 -6.80
CA ASN A 100 3.47 -3.11 -5.96
C ASN A 100 2.19 -3.60 -6.61
N ASP A 101 1.99 -4.91 -6.55
CA ASP A 101 0.71 -5.54 -6.82
C ASP A 101 -0.22 -5.36 -5.59
N PRO A 102 -1.34 -4.64 -5.72
CA PRO A 102 -2.27 -4.40 -4.61
C PRO A 102 -2.81 -5.68 -3.98
N GLU A 103 -3.00 -6.77 -4.76
CA GLU A 103 -3.47 -8.06 -4.25
C GLU A 103 -2.39 -8.84 -3.48
N ALA A 104 -1.13 -8.44 -3.62
CA ALA A 104 -0.01 -9.03 -2.89
C ALA A 104 0.28 -8.32 -1.55
N VAL A 105 -0.41 -7.20 -1.27
CA VAL A 105 -0.29 -6.46 -0.01
C VAL A 105 -1.26 -7.06 1.01
N ARG A 106 -0.74 -7.51 2.15
CA ARG A 106 -1.60 -7.95 3.26
C ARG A 106 -2.20 -6.74 3.99
N LEU A 107 -3.40 -6.89 4.56
CA LEU A 107 -4.06 -5.80 5.28
C LEU A 107 -3.22 -5.28 6.46
N ASP A 108 -2.51 -6.15 7.19
CA ASP A 108 -1.66 -5.73 8.31
C ASP A 108 -0.41 -4.94 7.88
N GLU A 109 -0.02 -5.00 6.60
CA GLU A 109 1.04 -4.16 6.03
C GLU A 109 0.57 -2.74 5.73
N LEU A 110 -0.75 -2.51 5.63
CA LEU A 110 -1.35 -1.19 5.44
C LEU A 110 -1.46 -0.36 6.74
N GLY A 111 -0.97 -0.87 7.87
CA GLY A 111 -1.14 -0.24 9.18
C GLY A 111 -0.58 1.19 9.33
N TYR A 112 0.24 1.65 8.40
CA TYR A 112 0.81 3.01 8.37
C TYR A 112 0.17 3.89 7.29
N SER A 113 -0.82 3.40 6.57
CA SER A 113 -1.43 4.12 5.45
C SER A 113 -2.96 4.13 5.53
N ASP A 114 -3.55 5.18 5.03
CA ASP A 114 -4.97 5.30 4.75
C ASP A 114 -5.33 4.78 3.35
N LEU A 115 -4.33 4.54 2.50
CA LEU A 115 -4.46 4.15 1.10
C LEU A 115 -3.66 2.86 0.84
N GLY A 116 -4.14 2.05 -0.10
CA GLY A 116 -3.39 0.96 -0.71
C GLY A 116 -2.50 1.43 -1.85
N ASP A 117 -2.05 0.48 -2.68
CA ASP A 117 -1.17 0.74 -3.83
C ASP A 117 -1.87 0.56 -5.18
N SER A 118 -3.20 0.57 -5.22
CA SER A 118 -3.95 0.60 -6.48
C SER A 118 -3.75 1.94 -7.23
N LEU A 119 -3.93 1.94 -8.55
CA LEU A 119 -3.84 3.18 -9.33
C LEU A 119 -4.81 4.25 -8.80
N GLU A 120 -6.01 3.86 -8.37
CA GLU A 120 -6.98 4.81 -7.80
C GLU A 120 -6.51 5.38 -6.46
N ASP A 121 -5.94 4.55 -5.57
CA ASP A 121 -5.32 5.03 -4.33
C ASP A 121 -4.12 5.95 -4.61
N MET A 122 -3.32 5.66 -5.63
CA MET A 122 -2.21 6.52 -6.07
C MET A 122 -2.69 7.89 -6.55
N LYS A 123 -3.80 7.97 -7.29
CA LYS A 123 -4.42 9.24 -7.71
C LYS A 123 -4.82 10.09 -6.51
N VAL A 124 -5.46 9.46 -5.52
CA VAL A 124 -5.82 10.14 -4.26
C VAL A 124 -4.57 10.63 -3.53
N ARG A 125 -3.55 9.77 -3.41
CA ARG A 125 -2.30 10.13 -2.72
C ARG A 125 -1.59 11.29 -3.40
N ALA A 126 -1.42 11.23 -4.71
CA ALA A 126 -0.77 12.28 -5.49
C ALA A 126 -1.48 13.62 -5.34
N LYS A 127 -2.82 13.63 -5.35
CA LYS A 127 -3.64 14.82 -5.13
C LYS A 127 -3.48 15.35 -3.69
N ASP A 128 -3.65 14.49 -2.68
CA ASP A 128 -3.60 14.89 -1.26
C ASP A 128 -2.22 15.46 -0.87
N LYS A 129 -1.15 14.94 -1.49
CA LYS A 129 0.24 15.33 -1.23
C LYS A 129 0.78 16.35 -2.23
N ALA A 130 -0.02 16.76 -3.20
CA ALA A 130 0.36 17.68 -4.28
C ALA A 130 1.69 17.26 -4.93
N PHE A 131 1.76 16.02 -5.46
CA PHE A 131 2.95 15.53 -6.16
C PHE A 131 3.22 16.37 -7.42
N ASN A 132 4.45 16.80 -7.60
CA ASN A 132 4.94 17.64 -8.70
C ASN A 132 5.79 16.88 -9.71
N PHE A 133 5.67 15.55 -9.74
CA PHE A 133 6.38 14.63 -10.62
C PHE A 133 5.41 13.58 -11.19
N PRO A 134 5.67 12.98 -12.35
CA PRO A 134 4.90 11.84 -12.86
C PRO A 134 4.98 10.67 -11.87
N TYR A 135 3.82 10.14 -11.46
CA TYR A 135 3.71 8.95 -10.62
C TYR A 135 3.00 7.85 -11.40
N LEU A 136 3.73 6.80 -11.76
CA LEU A 136 3.34 5.77 -12.70
C LEU A 136 3.01 4.45 -12.00
N TYR A 137 2.10 3.68 -12.57
CA TYR A 137 1.65 2.42 -12.03
C TYR A 137 2.12 1.24 -12.89
N ASP A 138 2.87 0.31 -12.29
CA ASP A 138 3.31 -0.96 -12.88
C ASP A 138 2.85 -2.18 -12.06
N GLY A 139 1.98 -1.97 -11.06
CA GLY A 139 1.63 -3.01 -10.09
C GLY A 139 0.85 -4.19 -10.66
N GLU A 140 0.15 -4.05 -11.78
CA GLU A 140 -0.70 -5.11 -12.31
C GLU A 140 0.10 -6.28 -12.89
N ASN A 141 1.03 -6.01 -13.79
CA ASN A 141 1.86 -7.02 -14.45
C ASN A 141 3.33 -6.99 -14.03
N GLN A 142 3.78 -5.87 -13.46
CA GLN A 142 5.12 -5.67 -12.89
C GLN A 142 6.28 -5.89 -13.87
N LYS A 143 6.02 -5.78 -15.18
CA LYS A 143 7.01 -6.06 -16.22
C LYS A 143 8.18 -5.09 -16.16
N VAL A 144 7.89 -3.80 -15.99
CA VAL A 144 8.91 -2.75 -15.88
C VAL A 144 9.67 -2.92 -14.56
N SER A 145 8.96 -3.07 -13.46
CA SER A 145 9.59 -3.25 -12.14
C SER A 145 10.51 -4.48 -12.11
N ARG A 146 10.12 -5.58 -12.77
CA ARG A 146 11.00 -6.76 -12.87
C ARG A 146 12.26 -6.51 -13.70
N ALA A 147 12.19 -5.65 -14.71
CA ALA A 147 13.35 -5.31 -15.54
C ALA A 147 14.36 -4.40 -14.79
N TYR A 148 13.88 -3.52 -13.90
CA TYR A 148 14.72 -2.69 -13.04
C TYR A 148 15.21 -3.40 -11.77
N GLY A 149 14.43 -4.33 -11.24
CA GLY A 149 14.72 -5.09 -10.02
C GLY A 149 14.83 -4.24 -8.74
N PRO A 150 13.82 -3.38 -8.39
CA PRO A 150 13.86 -2.64 -7.15
C PRO A 150 13.79 -3.59 -5.95
N ALA A 151 14.77 -3.49 -5.04
CA ALA A 151 14.86 -4.31 -3.83
C ALA A 151 13.92 -3.83 -2.72
N ALA A 152 13.62 -2.53 -2.69
CA ALA A 152 12.81 -1.88 -1.67
C ALA A 152 12.04 -0.68 -2.25
N THR A 153 11.18 -0.08 -1.44
CA THR A 153 10.59 1.24 -1.70
C THR A 153 10.89 2.17 -0.52
N PRO A 154 11.58 3.34 -0.77
CA PRO A 154 12.04 3.83 -2.06
C PRO A 154 13.34 3.18 -2.56
N HIS A 155 13.53 3.11 -3.90
CA HIS A 155 14.76 2.70 -4.57
C HIS A 155 15.00 3.58 -5.79
N VAL A 156 16.16 4.21 -5.90
CA VAL A 156 16.51 5.20 -6.93
C VAL A 156 17.43 4.62 -7.97
N PHE A 157 17.17 4.99 -9.22
CA PHE A 157 18.01 4.69 -10.39
C PHE A 157 18.27 6.01 -11.12
N VAL A 158 19.53 6.43 -11.28
CA VAL A 158 19.93 7.66 -11.97
C VAL A 158 20.64 7.32 -13.25
N PHE A 159 20.11 7.81 -14.36
CA PHE A 159 20.62 7.58 -15.71
C PHE A 159 21.19 8.86 -16.31
N ASP A 160 22.29 8.74 -17.04
CA ASP A 160 22.86 9.83 -17.84
C ASP A 160 22.02 10.14 -19.11
N GLN A 161 22.45 11.09 -19.92
CA GLN A 161 21.80 11.48 -21.16
C GLN A 161 21.70 10.31 -22.17
N ALA A 162 22.68 9.41 -22.19
CA ALA A 162 22.67 8.21 -23.03
C ALA A 162 21.78 7.07 -22.43
N ARG A 163 21.07 7.35 -21.34
CA ARG A 163 20.24 6.38 -20.61
C ARG A 163 21.02 5.18 -20.09
N LYS A 164 22.29 5.39 -19.72
CA LYS A 164 23.09 4.43 -19.00
C LYS A 164 22.95 4.64 -17.50
N LEU A 165 22.71 3.57 -16.74
CA LEU A 165 22.63 3.62 -15.28
C LEU A 165 23.98 4.05 -14.69
N ARG A 166 23.97 5.10 -13.88
CA ARG A 166 25.18 5.64 -13.25
C ARG A 166 25.12 5.60 -11.72
N TYR A 167 23.93 5.54 -11.16
CA TYR A 167 23.75 5.36 -9.74
C TYR A 167 22.50 4.52 -9.46
N VAL A 168 22.59 3.62 -8.48
CA VAL A 168 21.48 2.85 -7.96
C VAL A 168 21.55 2.75 -6.45
N GLY A 169 20.43 3.02 -5.75
CA GLY A 169 20.39 2.90 -4.30
C GLY A 169 19.35 3.77 -3.61
N ARG A 170 19.76 4.39 -2.52
CA ARG A 170 18.91 5.22 -1.66
C ARG A 170 18.85 6.67 -2.13
N ILE A 171 17.86 7.44 -1.68
CA ILE A 171 17.78 8.90 -1.90
C ILE A 171 18.87 9.61 -1.06
N ASP A 172 18.91 9.27 0.21
CA ASP A 172 19.89 9.71 1.21
C ASP A 172 20.02 8.62 2.30
N ASN A 173 20.82 8.87 3.33
CA ASN A 173 21.19 7.85 4.31
C ASN A 173 20.30 7.78 5.56
N SER A 174 19.17 8.50 5.62
CA SER A 174 18.31 8.46 6.80
C SER A 174 16.84 8.78 6.50
N GLU A 175 15.89 8.00 7.05
CA GLU A 175 14.46 8.33 7.02
C GLU A 175 14.18 9.65 7.76
N LYS A 176 14.94 9.97 8.81
CA LYS A 176 14.79 11.19 9.62
C LYS A 176 15.59 12.34 8.98
N PRO A 177 14.92 13.41 8.50
CA PRO A 177 15.59 14.50 7.78
C PRO A 177 16.74 15.16 8.57
N ASP A 178 16.59 15.27 9.88
CA ASP A 178 17.60 15.84 10.80
C ASP A 178 18.82 14.94 11.01
N LYS A 179 18.77 13.69 10.57
CA LYS A 179 19.84 12.70 10.65
C LYS A 179 20.56 12.46 9.31
N VAL A 180 20.14 13.15 8.25
CA VAL A 180 20.78 13.00 6.94
C VAL A 180 22.16 13.60 6.94
N THR A 181 23.19 12.78 6.64
CA THR A 181 24.59 13.18 6.51
C THR A 181 25.16 12.96 5.11
N SER A 182 24.42 12.24 4.22
CA SER A 182 24.82 11.98 2.82
C SER A 182 23.55 12.05 1.95
N ARG A 183 23.68 12.70 0.79
CA ARG A 183 22.59 12.92 -0.15
C ARG A 183 22.86 12.21 -1.48
N ASP A 184 23.07 10.92 -1.41
CA ASP A 184 23.67 10.08 -2.45
C ASP A 184 23.03 10.27 -3.85
N ALA A 185 21.69 10.34 -3.95
CA ALA A 185 21.01 10.59 -5.24
C ALA A 185 21.31 12.00 -5.79
N ARG A 186 21.36 13.02 -4.92
CA ARG A 186 21.71 14.39 -5.34
C ARG A 186 23.15 14.49 -5.79
N ASP A 187 24.08 13.87 -5.06
CA ASP A 187 25.50 13.86 -5.41
C ASP A 187 25.71 13.20 -6.78
N ALA A 188 24.96 12.13 -7.08
CA ALA A 188 24.99 11.49 -8.38
C ALA A 188 24.43 12.40 -9.51
N ILE A 189 23.31 13.07 -9.28
CA ILE A 189 22.71 14.02 -10.24
C ILE A 189 23.70 15.17 -10.52
N GLU A 190 24.27 15.78 -9.48
CA GLU A 190 25.22 16.89 -9.61
C GLU A 190 26.46 16.48 -10.41
N ALA A 191 27.02 15.30 -10.12
CA ALA A 191 28.17 14.79 -10.87
C ALA A 191 27.85 14.62 -12.36
N LEU A 192 26.70 14.01 -12.69
CA LEU A 192 26.31 13.80 -14.10
C LEU A 192 26.06 15.11 -14.84
N LEU A 193 25.41 16.09 -14.20
CA LEU A 193 25.22 17.42 -14.79
C LEU A 193 26.52 18.19 -14.99
N ALA A 194 27.57 17.87 -14.21
CA ALA A 194 28.93 18.40 -14.39
C ALA A 194 29.79 17.56 -15.36
N GLY A 195 29.21 16.56 -16.04
CA GLY A 195 29.95 15.65 -16.94
C GLY A 195 30.91 14.70 -16.25
N LYS A 196 30.70 14.44 -14.94
CA LYS A 196 31.55 13.59 -14.12
C LYS A 196 30.85 12.30 -13.72
N ALA A 197 31.60 11.28 -13.35
CA ALA A 197 31.06 10.08 -12.73
C ALA A 197 30.56 10.40 -11.30
N PRO A 198 29.47 9.75 -10.84
CA PRO A 198 29.05 9.85 -9.45
C PRO A 198 30.17 9.44 -8.47
N PRO A 199 30.28 10.10 -7.31
CA PRO A 199 31.32 9.75 -6.31
C PRO A 199 31.05 8.34 -5.72
N VAL A 200 29.81 7.88 -5.73
CA VAL A 200 29.38 6.54 -5.35
C VAL A 200 28.36 6.07 -6.39
N GLU A 201 28.58 4.90 -6.98
CA GLU A 201 27.68 4.37 -8.02
C GLU A 201 26.55 3.49 -7.41
N THR A 202 26.78 2.91 -6.24
CA THR A 202 25.81 1.98 -5.61
C THR A 202 25.76 2.19 -4.11
N THR A 203 24.55 2.29 -3.57
CA THR A 203 24.28 2.28 -2.13
C THR A 203 23.17 1.29 -1.81
N LYS A 204 23.12 0.81 -0.57
CA LYS A 204 22.04 -0.09 -0.13
C LYS A 204 20.73 0.69 -0.01
N ALA A 205 19.73 0.35 -0.83
CA ALA A 205 18.36 0.82 -0.63
C ALA A 205 17.78 0.21 0.66
N PHE A 206 16.90 0.96 1.33
CA PHE A 206 16.18 0.50 2.52
C PHE A 206 14.72 0.94 2.45
N GLY A 207 13.86 0.19 3.12
CA GLY A 207 12.40 0.38 3.12
C GLY A 207 11.66 -0.96 3.06
N CYS A 208 10.39 -0.91 2.70
CA CYS A 208 9.58 -2.12 2.55
C CYS A 208 9.96 -2.88 1.27
N SER A 209 9.97 -4.20 1.35
CA SER A 209 10.18 -5.04 0.15
C SER A 209 9.04 -4.86 -0.86
N THR A 210 9.37 -4.86 -2.14
CA THR A 210 8.38 -4.85 -3.24
C THR A 210 7.36 -5.99 -3.09
N LYS A 211 6.09 -5.68 -3.32
CA LYS A 211 4.99 -6.63 -3.27
C LYS A 211 4.78 -7.24 -4.66
N TRP A 212 5.58 -8.27 -4.93
CA TRP A 212 5.48 -9.00 -6.17
C TRP A 212 4.21 -9.86 -6.23
N SER A 213 3.67 -10.10 -7.40
CA SER A 213 2.45 -10.89 -7.63
C SER A 213 2.55 -12.34 -7.13
N ASP A 214 3.76 -12.89 -7.03
CA ASP A 214 4.01 -14.21 -6.42
C ASP A 214 3.72 -14.26 -4.92
N LYS A 215 3.56 -13.10 -4.26
CA LYS A 215 3.13 -12.99 -2.85
C LYS A 215 1.60 -13.00 -2.66
N ARG A 216 0.77 -12.95 -3.74
CA ARG A 216 -0.69 -13.06 -3.64
C ARG A 216 -1.17 -14.26 -2.82
N PRO A 217 -0.59 -15.47 -2.95
CA PRO A 217 -0.99 -16.61 -2.12
C PRO A 217 -0.80 -16.35 -0.62
N SER A 218 0.28 -15.65 -0.23
CA SER A 218 0.52 -15.28 1.18
C SER A 218 -0.49 -14.27 1.69
N ALA A 219 -0.88 -13.30 0.85
CA ALA A 219 -1.92 -12.34 1.20
C ALA A 219 -3.29 -13.04 1.39
N ARG A 220 -3.67 -13.94 0.49
CA ARG A 220 -4.90 -14.75 0.61
C ARG A 220 -4.88 -15.60 1.88
N LYS A 221 -3.76 -16.31 2.12
CA LYS A 221 -3.62 -17.13 3.32
C LYS A 221 -3.84 -16.31 4.60
N SER A 222 -3.35 -15.08 4.67
CA SER A 222 -3.59 -14.22 5.83
C SER A 222 -5.07 -13.91 6.04
N LEU A 223 -5.86 -13.73 4.96
CA LEU A 223 -7.32 -13.56 5.05
C LEU A 223 -8.02 -14.83 5.54
N GLU A 224 -7.60 -15.99 5.03
CA GLU A 224 -8.11 -17.30 5.46
C GLU A 224 -7.81 -17.58 6.94
N ASP A 225 -6.61 -17.20 7.41
CA ASP A 225 -6.24 -17.37 8.82
C ASP A 225 -7.08 -16.43 9.72
N TRP A 226 -7.36 -15.22 9.30
CA TRP A 226 -8.26 -14.30 10.02
C TRP A 226 -9.72 -14.76 10.00
N ALA A 227 -10.15 -15.47 8.96
CA ALA A 227 -11.49 -16.02 8.90
C ALA A 227 -11.75 -17.12 9.94
N LYS A 228 -10.68 -17.69 10.52
CA LYS A 228 -10.74 -18.71 11.59
C LYS A 228 -10.79 -18.09 12.99
N GLU A 229 -10.60 -16.78 13.12
CA GLU A 229 -10.69 -16.12 14.41
C GLU A 229 -12.11 -16.21 14.98
N GLU A 230 -12.24 -16.44 16.27
CA GLU A 230 -13.50 -16.53 16.95
C GLU A 230 -14.29 -15.22 16.89
N VAL A 231 -15.58 -15.31 16.63
CA VAL A 231 -16.51 -14.18 16.61
C VAL A 231 -17.50 -14.38 17.75
N GLY A 232 -17.35 -13.58 18.81
CA GLY A 232 -18.24 -13.55 19.96
C GLY A 232 -19.24 -12.39 19.91
N LEU A 233 -20.24 -12.44 20.78
CA LEU A 233 -21.22 -11.37 21.02
C LEU A 233 -21.54 -11.32 22.51
N THR A 234 -21.23 -10.19 23.16
CA THR A 234 -21.38 -10.01 24.61
C THR A 234 -22.48 -8.98 24.89
N PRO A 235 -23.37 -9.19 25.88
CA PRO A 235 -24.36 -8.19 26.26
C PRO A 235 -23.66 -6.96 26.86
N ILE A 236 -24.25 -5.78 26.65
CA ILE A 236 -23.79 -4.51 27.21
C ILE A 236 -24.98 -3.62 27.57
N ASP A 237 -24.91 -2.98 28.74
CA ASP A 237 -25.88 -1.98 29.18
C ASP A 237 -25.41 -0.55 28.85
N GLU A 238 -26.19 0.46 29.22
CA GLU A 238 -25.87 1.86 29.00
C GLU A 238 -24.60 2.29 29.73
N VAL A 239 -24.34 1.78 30.93
CA VAL A 239 -23.15 2.10 31.73
C VAL A 239 -21.89 1.57 31.02
N GLY A 240 -21.97 0.35 30.53
CA GLY A 240 -20.91 -0.26 29.72
C GLY A 240 -20.62 0.51 28.44
N VAL A 241 -21.67 0.95 27.72
CA VAL A 241 -21.52 1.78 26.52
C VAL A 241 -20.81 3.10 26.83
N ARG A 242 -21.21 3.81 27.88
CA ARG A 242 -20.53 5.05 28.31
C ARG A 242 -19.07 4.80 28.72
N ALA A 243 -18.77 3.64 29.30
CA ALA A 243 -17.40 3.25 29.61
C ALA A 243 -16.56 2.98 28.34
N LEU A 244 -17.18 2.41 27.28
CA LEU A 244 -16.51 2.28 25.98
C LEU A 244 -16.13 3.66 25.41
N VAL A 245 -17.04 4.63 25.47
CA VAL A 245 -16.80 5.99 24.96
C VAL A 245 -15.76 6.73 25.80
N LYS A 246 -15.80 6.61 27.13
CA LYS A 246 -14.79 7.19 28.02
C LYS A 246 -13.37 6.69 27.71
N ASN A 247 -13.24 5.54 27.10
CA ASN A 247 -12.00 4.94 26.66
C ASN A 247 -10.83 5.09 27.67
N GLY A 248 -10.97 4.51 28.82
CA GLY A 248 -9.93 4.49 29.87
C GLY A 248 -8.69 3.65 29.52
N GLY A 249 -8.65 3.04 28.33
CA GLY A 249 -7.54 2.25 27.83
C GLY A 249 -6.46 3.09 27.13
N THR A 250 -5.51 2.41 26.49
CA THR A 250 -4.38 3.03 25.78
C THR A 250 -4.52 2.97 24.25
N LYS A 251 -5.58 2.33 23.74
CA LYS A 251 -5.80 2.16 22.31
C LYS A 251 -6.74 3.23 21.76
N LEU A 252 -6.48 3.62 20.52
CA LEU A 252 -7.45 4.35 19.71
C LEU A 252 -8.61 3.40 19.40
N ARG A 253 -9.84 3.80 19.71
CA ARG A 253 -11.04 2.95 19.62
C ARG A 253 -12.00 3.46 18.58
N LEU A 254 -12.35 2.62 17.62
CA LEU A 254 -13.43 2.85 16.67
C LEU A 254 -14.68 2.14 17.18
N ILE A 255 -15.74 2.90 17.50
CA ILE A 255 -17.02 2.35 17.94
C ILE A 255 -18.01 2.49 16.79
N ALA A 256 -18.66 1.39 16.41
CA ALA A 256 -19.70 1.36 15.41
C ALA A 256 -21.02 0.85 16.00
N VAL A 257 -22.03 1.71 16.07
CA VAL A 257 -23.41 1.32 16.36
C VAL A 257 -24.08 0.94 15.04
N TRP A 258 -24.65 -0.26 14.99
CA TRP A 258 -25.22 -0.82 13.77
C TRP A 258 -26.45 -1.67 14.06
N ALA A 259 -27.20 -2.08 13.03
CA ALA A 259 -28.32 -3.01 13.18
C ALA A 259 -28.50 -3.89 11.94
N THR A 260 -29.04 -5.08 12.12
CA THR A 260 -29.32 -6.02 11.02
C THR A 260 -30.50 -5.57 10.16
N SER A 261 -31.37 -4.72 10.69
CA SER A 261 -32.59 -4.25 10.04
C SER A 261 -32.35 -3.25 8.91
N THR A 262 -31.14 -2.69 8.79
CA THR A 262 -30.77 -1.73 7.75
C THR A 262 -29.55 -2.24 6.96
N GLY A 263 -29.74 -2.54 5.67
CA GLY A 263 -28.67 -3.06 4.79
C GLY A 263 -27.38 -2.22 4.84
N PRO A 264 -27.41 -0.90 4.64
CA PRO A 264 -26.23 -0.05 4.72
C PRO A 264 -25.47 -0.12 6.04
N SER A 265 -26.18 -0.43 7.13
CA SER A 265 -25.57 -0.58 8.47
C SER A 265 -24.76 -1.87 8.60
N ALA A 266 -25.32 -2.99 8.16
CA ALA A 266 -24.62 -4.28 8.16
C ALA A 266 -23.45 -4.30 7.14
N ASP A 267 -23.60 -3.62 6.01
CA ASP A 267 -22.55 -3.53 4.98
C ASP A 267 -21.35 -2.70 5.44
N ALA A 268 -21.58 -1.73 6.32
CA ALA A 268 -20.49 -0.95 6.92
C ALA A 268 -19.51 -1.80 7.75
N LEU A 269 -19.92 -2.97 8.24
CA LEU A 269 -19.04 -3.84 9.04
C LEU A 269 -17.83 -4.33 8.25
N ALA A 270 -17.96 -4.66 6.97
CA ALA A 270 -16.87 -5.21 6.17
C ALA A 270 -15.66 -4.27 6.09
N PRO A 271 -15.78 -2.99 5.70
CA PRO A 271 -14.66 -2.06 5.71
C PRO A 271 -14.12 -1.78 7.13
N LEU A 272 -14.96 -1.78 8.17
CA LEU A 272 -14.53 -1.58 9.55
C LEU A 272 -13.72 -2.78 10.07
N VAL A 273 -14.12 -4.00 9.75
CA VAL A 273 -13.34 -5.22 10.05
C VAL A 273 -12.00 -5.19 9.33
N ALA A 274 -11.95 -4.75 8.07
CA ALA A 274 -10.69 -4.57 7.35
C ALA A 274 -9.78 -3.57 8.07
N MET A 275 -10.30 -2.43 8.55
CA MET A 275 -9.54 -1.45 9.35
C MET A 275 -9.00 -2.06 10.65
N ASN A 276 -9.78 -2.91 11.33
CA ASN A 276 -9.28 -3.61 12.51
C ASN A 276 -8.06 -4.47 12.17
N ARG A 277 -8.10 -5.20 11.06
CA ARG A 277 -6.97 -6.02 10.56
C ARG A 277 -5.75 -5.17 10.19
N MET A 278 -5.98 -3.98 9.60
CA MET A 278 -4.92 -3.04 9.24
C MET A 278 -4.22 -2.45 10.46
N TYR A 279 -4.97 -2.01 11.48
CA TYR A 279 -4.44 -1.13 12.51
C TYR A 279 -4.31 -1.77 13.90
N ARG A 280 -4.92 -2.94 14.19
CA ARG A 280 -4.96 -3.54 15.54
C ARG A 280 -3.58 -3.78 16.18
N ARG A 281 -2.52 -3.92 15.38
CA ARG A 281 -1.15 -4.07 15.85
C ARG A 281 -0.46 -2.75 16.22
N ARG A 282 -1.16 -1.64 16.02
CA ARG A 282 -0.64 -0.28 16.23
C ARG A 282 -1.35 0.48 17.36
N GLY A 283 -1.92 -0.22 18.33
CA GLY A 283 -2.68 0.44 19.39
C GLY A 283 -4.06 0.92 18.92
N PHE A 284 -4.72 0.14 18.09
CA PHE A 284 -6.08 0.36 17.59
C PHE A 284 -6.98 -0.82 17.95
N GLU A 285 -8.27 -0.57 18.14
CA GLU A 285 -9.30 -1.60 18.28
C GLU A 285 -10.63 -1.16 17.66
N LEU A 286 -11.35 -2.15 17.09
CA LEU A 286 -12.72 -1.99 16.65
C LEU A 286 -13.65 -2.55 17.70
N VAL A 287 -14.67 -1.77 18.07
CA VAL A 287 -15.80 -2.18 18.90
C VAL A 287 -17.09 -2.01 18.10
N THR A 288 -17.92 -3.03 18.04
CA THR A 288 -19.25 -2.93 17.45
C THR A 288 -20.33 -3.07 18.52
N VAL A 289 -21.41 -2.30 18.40
CA VAL A 289 -22.57 -2.37 19.29
C VAL A 289 -23.83 -2.52 18.44
N ALA A 290 -24.47 -3.67 18.52
CA ALA A 290 -25.73 -3.93 17.81
C ALA A 290 -26.92 -3.28 18.55
N ALA A 291 -27.73 -2.56 17.80
CA ALA A 291 -28.95 -1.86 18.29
C ALA A 291 -30.23 -2.63 18.00
N ASP A 292 -30.11 -3.90 17.64
CA ASP A 292 -31.25 -4.80 17.35
C ASP A 292 -32.02 -5.15 18.64
N SER A 293 -33.26 -5.65 18.48
CA SER A 293 -34.05 -6.11 19.62
C SER A 293 -33.45 -7.37 20.26
N PRO A 294 -33.68 -7.64 21.56
CA PRO A 294 -33.17 -8.82 22.26
C PRO A 294 -33.52 -10.17 21.57
N GLN A 295 -34.62 -10.23 20.82
CA GLN A 295 -35.04 -11.40 20.07
C GLN A 295 -34.19 -11.68 18.84
N GLU A 296 -33.42 -10.69 18.35
CA GLU A 296 -32.64 -10.80 17.13
C GLU A 296 -31.14 -11.13 17.40
N LYS A 297 -30.76 -11.43 18.63
CA LYS A 297 -29.37 -11.71 19.04
C LYS A 297 -28.67 -12.76 18.17
N ASP A 298 -29.37 -13.85 17.81
CA ASP A 298 -28.78 -14.90 16.99
C ASP A 298 -28.52 -14.41 15.56
N LYS A 299 -29.43 -13.63 14.98
CA LYS A 299 -29.25 -12.99 13.68
C LYS A 299 -28.08 -12.01 13.66
N VAL A 300 -27.90 -11.22 14.74
CA VAL A 300 -26.74 -10.33 14.91
C VAL A 300 -25.46 -11.14 14.87
N LEU A 301 -25.39 -12.24 15.63
CA LEU A 301 -24.20 -13.11 15.66
C LEU A 301 -23.92 -13.75 14.29
N GLU A 302 -24.95 -14.17 13.56
CA GLU A 302 -24.81 -14.69 12.20
C GLU A 302 -24.19 -13.65 11.25
N VAL A 303 -24.67 -12.40 11.27
CA VAL A 303 -24.11 -11.32 10.46
C VAL A 303 -22.65 -11.03 10.84
N LEU A 304 -22.32 -10.96 12.13
CA LEU A 304 -20.93 -10.77 12.59
C LEU A 304 -20.00 -11.89 12.11
N LYS A 305 -20.46 -13.15 12.19
CA LYS A 305 -19.72 -14.32 11.67
C LYS A 305 -19.53 -14.25 10.15
N ALA A 306 -20.59 -13.91 9.41
CA ALA A 306 -20.51 -13.74 7.95
C ALA A 306 -19.54 -12.63 7.52
N LYS A 307 -19.42 -11.56 8.31
CA LYS A 307 -18.46 -10.47 8.11
C LYS A 307 -17.10 -10.72 8.77
N GLN A 308 -16.92 -11.88 9.44
CA GLN A 308 -15.67 -12.24 10.16
C GLN A 308 -15.22 -11.16 11.15
N ALA A 309 -16.16 -10.61 11.91
CA ALA A 309 -15.93 -9.52 12.86
C ALA A 309 -15.32 -10.05 14.17
N SER A 310 -14.06 -10.43 14.16
CA SER A 310 -13.31 -11.00 15.31
C SER A 310 -12.89 -9.97 16.36
N GLY A 311 -13.42 -8.76 16.33
CA GLY A 311 -13.21 -7.73 17.35
C GLY A 311 -14.11 -7.88 18.57
N ALA A 312 -14.18 -6.84 19.40
CA ALA A 312 -15.13 -6.75 20.50
C ALA A 312 -16.52 -6.40 19.98
N ASN A 313 -17.45 -7.34 20.03
CA ASN A 313 -18.82 -7.14 19.58
C ASN A 313 -19.78 -7.20 20.74
N TYR A 314 -20.63 -6.21 20.85
CA TYR A 314 -21.62 -6.09 21.92
C TYR A 314 -23.03 -6.05 21.36
N PHE A 315 -23.94 -6.53 22.20
CA PHE A 315 -25.37 -6.47 21.99
C PHE A 315 -25.99 -5.61 23.09
N PHE A 316 -26.71 -4.53 22.69
CA PHE A 316 -27.31 -3.60 23.65
C PHE A 316 -28.56 -4.18 24.31
N GLU A 317 -28.53 -4.42 25.61
CA GLU A 317 -29.65 -5.04 26.36
C GLU A 317 -30.85 -4.11 26.55
N GLY A 318 -30.65 -2.80 26.49
CA GLY A 318 -31.67 -1.80 26.75
C GLY A 318 -32.80 -1.75 25.73
N GLY A 319 -32.65 -2.35 24.54
CA GLY A 319 -33.66 -2.42 23.49
C GLY A 319 -34.06 -1.07 22.87
N ASP A 320 -33.56 0.03 23.38
CA ASP A 320 -33.86 1.39 22.91
C ASP A 320 -32.67 1.98 22.14
N LYS A 321 -32.80 2.01 20.82
CA LYS A 321 -31.79 2.53 19.89
C LYS A 321 -31.44 4.00 20.18
N GLU A 322 -32.42 4.84 20.56
CA GLU A 322 -32.15 6.26 20.80
C GLU A 322 -31.34 6.46 22.07
N LYS A 323 -31.63 5.68 23.12
CA LYS A 323 -30.81 5.62 24.32
C LYS A 323 -29.38 5.17 24.04
N LEU A 324 -29.22 4.11 23.26
CA LEU A 324 -27.90 3.65 22.86
C LEU A 324 -27.12 4.76 22.12
N LEU A 325 -27.73 5.36 21.12
CA LEU A 325 -27.08 6.43 20.34
C LEU A 325 -26.68 7.62 21.21
N LYS A 326 -27.55 8.07 22.13
CA LYS A 326 -27.25 9.13 23.09
C LYS A 326 -26.17 8.76 24.11
N ALA A 327 -26.06 7.48 24.46
CA ALA A 327 -24.95 6.99 25.31
C ALA A 327 -23.61 6.98 24.58
N VAL A 328 -23.61 6.80 23.26
CA VAL A 328 -22.42 6.81 22.42
C VAL A 328 -22.03 8.25 22.01
N ASP A 329 -22.98 9.03 21.55
CA ASP A 329 -22.75 10.41 21.10
C ASP A 329 -24.05 11.22 21.21
N GLU A 330 -24.03 12.27 22.03
CA GLU A 330 -25.20 13.16 22.19
C GLU A 330 -25.64 13.85 20.89
N LYS A 331 -24.73 13.98 19.91
CA LYS A 331 -24.96 14.57 18.58
C LYS A 331 -25.48 13.57 17.56
N ALA A 332 -25.63 12.30 17.91
CA ALA A 332 -26.12 11.28 16.98
C ALA A 332 -27.51 11.60 16.43
N THR A 333 -27.71 11.48 15.11
CA THR A 333 -28.95 11.86 14.42
C THR A 333 -30.00 10.75 14.32
N GLY A 334 -29.81 9.62 14.99
CA GLY A 334 -30.73 8.46 14.92
C GLY A 334 -30.51 7.56 13.70
N THR A 335 -29.67 7.96 12.74
CA THR A 335 -29.37 7.17 11.53
C THR A 335 -28.23 6.20 11.78
N LEU A 336 -28.40 4.92 11.36
CA LEU A 336 -27.38 3.90 11.45
C LEU A 336 -26.72 3.64 10.07
N PRO A 337 -25.45 3.20 10.03
CA PRO A 337 -24.56 3.08 11.19
C PRO A 337 -24.23 4.45 11.81
N HIS A 338 -23.91 4.47 13.10
CA HIS A 338 -23.28 5.62 13.74
C HIS A 338 -21.86 5.22 14.18
N ILE A 339 -20.87 5.96 13.71
CA ILE A 339 -19.45 5.59 13.86
C ILE A 339 -18.71 6.73 14.53
N ILE A 340 -18.02 6.45 15.63
CA ILE A 340 -17.14 7.38 16.30
C ILE A 340 -15.74 6.82 16.48
N LEU A 341 -14.74 7.68 16.39
CA LEU A 341 -13.34 7.36 16.71
C LEU A 341 -12.95 8.09 17.99
N VAL A 342 -12.53 7.34 18.99
CA VAL A 342 -12.28 7.86 20.35
C VAL A 342 -10.82 7.63 20.74
N ALA A 343 -10.12 8.70 21.09
CA ALA A 343 -8.78 8.61 21.64
C ALA A 343 -8.77 8.04 23.07
N PRO A 344 -7.63 7.54 23.56
CA PRO A 344 -7.45 7.30 24.99
C PRO A 344 -7.84 8.55 25.80
N GLY A 345 -8.68 8.37 26.83
CA GLY A 345 -9.20 9.47 27.64
C GLY A 345 -10.55 10.06 27.17
N GLY A 346 -11.11 9.57 26.07
CA GLY A 346 -12.50 9.85 25.67
C GLY A 346 -12.68 11.01 24.68
N GLU A 347 -11.61 11.61 24.16
CA GLU A 347 -11.73 12.61 23.10
C GLU A 347 -12.26 11.99 21.81
N VAL A 348 -13.35 12.54 21.25
CA VAL A 348 -13.96 12.11 19.99
C VAL A 348 -13.28 12.83 18.83
N LEU A 349 -12.55 12.08 18.02
CA LEU A 349 -11.75 12.57 16.89
C LEU A 349 -12.49 12.51 15.55
N TYR A 350 -13.50 11.66 15.45
CA TYR A 350 -14.39 11.53 14.30
C TYR A 350 -15.76 11.06 14.76
N SER A 351 -16.81 11.61 14.20
CA SER A 351 -18.19 11.19 14.43
C SER A 351 -19.00 11.36 13.15
N ARG A 352 -19.77 10.31 12.82
CA ARG A 352 -20.67 10.32 11.65
C ARG A 352 -21.83 9.36 11.84
N SER A 353 -23.04 9.85 11.56
CA SER A 353 -24.25 9.05 11.37
C SER A 353 -24.52 8.84 9.88
N GLY A 354 -25.02 7.67 9.49
CA GLY A 354 -25.33 7.33 8.10
C GLY A 354 -24.20 6.61 7.38
N PRO A 355 -24.12 6.67 6.03
CA PRO A 355 -23.22 5.82 5.25
C PRO A 355 -21.77 5.92 5.70
N CYS A 356 -21.13 4.75 5.84
CA CYS A 356 -19.70 4.65 6.14
C CYS A 356 -18.89 5.21 4.98
N VAL A 357 -17.92 6.10 5.28
CA VAL A 357 -16.93 6.60 4.33
C VAL A 357 -15.55 6.12 4.74
N PRO A 358 -15.11 4.95 4.25
CA PRO A 358 -13.91 4.27 4.76
C PRO A 358 -12.65 5.11 4.71
N LEU A 359 -12.46 5.92 3.67
CA LEU A 359 -11.27 6.75 3.52
C LEU A 359 -11.17 7.85 4.59
N GLU A 360 -12.30 8.50 4.94
CA GLU A 360 -12.32 9.52 6.00
C GLU A 360 -11.91 8.92 7.35
N ILE A 361 -12.45 7.75 7.68
CA ILE A 361 -12.13 7.03 8.91
C ILE A 361 -10.65 6.64 8.94
N ARG A 362 -10.15 6.05 7.84
CA ARG A 362 -8.73 5.68 7.72
C ARG A 362 -7.80 6.89 7.85
N LYS A 363 -8.15 8.03 7.24
CA LYS A 363 -7.40 9.29 7.38
C LYS A 363 -7.36 9.74 8.84
N ALA A 364 -8.48 9.68 9.56
CA ALA A 364 -8.54 10.02 10.99
C ALA A 364 -7.68 9.07 11.84
N ILE A 365 -7.77 7.76 11.61
CA ILE A 365 -6.97 6.74 12.32
C ILE A 365 -5.47 7.01 12.12
N VAL A 366 -5.03 7.14 10.88
CA VAL A 366 -3.60 7.34 10.56
C VAL A 366 -3.10 8.69 11.00
N GLY A 367 -3.97 9.71 11.02
CA GLY A 367 -3.67 11.02 11.61
C GLY A 367 -3.23 10.92 13.07
N CYS A 368 -3.89 10.04 13.85
CA CYS A 368 -3.54 9.79 15.24
C CYS A 368 -2.34 8.84 15.42
N LEU A 369 -2.34 7.73 14.69
CA LEU A 369 -1.32 6.70 14.84
C LEU A 369 0.03 7.07 14.18
N GLY A 370 0.03 8.02 13.25
CA GLY A 370 1.19 8.40 12.45
C GLY A 370 1.39 7.53 11.21
N ARG A 371 2.14 8.05 10.24
CA ARG A 371 2.38 7.42 8.92
C ARG A 371 3.76 6.80 8.76
N THR A 372 4.68 7.11 9.65
CA THR A 372 6.08 6.69 9.58
C THR A 372 6.49 5.92 10.84
N TYR A 373 7.62 5.28 10.80
CA TYR A 373 8.22 4.67 11.99
C TYR A 373 8.61 5.78 12.99
N LYS A 374 8.34 5.52 14.29
CA LYS A 374 8.71 6.43 15.40
C LYS A 374 10.19 6.33 15.73
#